data_17257535b72179da7cb53820db5a0f01
#
_entry.id   17257535b72179da7cb53820db5a0f01
#
_cell.length_a   1.000
_cell.length_b   1.000
_cell.length_c   1.000
_cell.angle_alpha   90.00
_cell.angle_beta   90.00
_cell.angle_gamma   90.00
#
_symmetry.space_group_name_H-M   'P 1'
#
loop_
_entity.id
_entity.type
_entity.pdbx_description
1 polymer ?
#
loop_
_entity_poly.entity_id
_entity_poly.type
_entity_poly.pdbx_seq_one_letter_code
_entity_poly.pdbx_strand_id
1 'polypeptide(L)'
;MIDCCMLIREKERGLLVKKIAIINQRYGLEVNGGSELYSRQIAERLTAKYEVEVLTSCAIEYVNWANHYNEGVEKINGVTVRRFKTHHERVQRIFSALDSEMLRNPEADKELSDEWIEQMG
;
A
#
# COMPACT_ATOMS: atom_id res chain seq x y z
N MET A 1 -5.43 -10.45 -0.75
CA MET A 1 -5.95 -9.74 -1.94
C MET A 1 -4.91 -8.69 -2.35
N ILE A 2 -4.51 -8.69 -3.60
CA ILE A 2 -3.45 -7.80 -4.10
C ILE A 2 -4.15 -6.55 -4.62
N ASP A 3 -4.20 -5.49 -3.83
CA ASP A 3 -4.61 -4.18 -4.30
C ASP A 3 -3.39 -3.43 -4.85
N CYS A 4 -2.94 -3.87 -6.02
CA CYS A 4 -1.98 -3.11 -6.79
C CYS A 4 -2.75 -2.34 -7.85
N CYS A 5 -3.07 -1.09 -7.58
CA CYS A 5 -3.69 -0.21 -8.55
C CYS A 5 -2.62 0.57 -9.31
N MET A 6 -2.61 0.44 -10.64
CA MET A 6 -1.69 1.17 -11.49
C MET A 6 -2.44 2.31 -12.19
N LEU A 7 -2.07 3.55 -11.88
CA LEU A 7 -2.60 4.75 -12.50
C LEU A 7 -1.57 5.33 -13.47
N ILE A 8 -1.97 5.53 -14.72
CA ILE A 8 -1.13 6.15 -15.75
C ILE A 8 -1.65 7.58 -15.96
N ARG A 9 -0.79 8.56 -15.72
CA ARG A 9 -1.09 9.98 -15.99
C ARG A 9 -0.17 10.51 -17.08
N GLU A 10 -0.76 11.07 -18.13
CA GLU A 10 -0.02 11.77 -19.18
C GLU A 10 0.14 13.24 -18.79
N LYS A 11 1.37 13.77 -18.90
CA LYS A 11 1.65 15.18 -18.72
C LYS A 11 1.83 15.83 -20.09
N GLU A 12 1.01 16.82 -20.40
CA GLU A 12 1.10 17.57 -21.64
C GLU A 12 2.36 18.45 -21.69
N ARG A 13 3.01 18.45 -22.84
CA ARG A 13 4.08 19.27 -23.42
C ARG A 13 5.50 18.74 -23.27
N GLY A 14 6.01 18.19 -24.39
CA GLY A 14 7.44 18.06 -24.72
C GLY A 14 8.16 16.92 -24.02
N LEU A 15 8.46 15.84 -24.72
CA LEU A 15 8.94 14.53 -24.26
C LEU A 15 7.99 13.90 -23.24
N LEU A 16 7.14 13.03 -23.75
CA LEU A 16 6.17 12.26 -22.96
C LEU A 16 6.89 11.24 -22.06
N VAL A 17 7.38 11.69 -20.92
CA VAL A 17 7.72 10.75 -19.85
C VAL A 17 6.41 10.36 -19.20
N LYS A 18 5.92 9.18 -19.53
CA LYS A 18 4.73 8.63 -18.87
C LYS A 18 5.07 8.38 -17.41
N LYS A 19 4.22 8.90 -16.52
CA LYS A 19 4.32 8.68 -15.08
C LYS A 19 3.40 7.53 -14.70
N ILE A 20 3.93 6.56 -13.95
CA ILE A 20 3.20 5.41 -13.42
C ILE A 20 3.17 5.52 -11.91
N ALA A 21 1.99 5.44 -11.31
CA ALA A 21 1.82 5.30 -9.88
C ALA A 21 1.42 3.86 -9.55
N ILE A 22 2.12 3.25 -8.62
CA ILE A 22 1.83 1.94 -8.06
C ILE A 22 1.40 2.15 -6.61
N ILE A 23 0.22 1.64 -6.26
CA ILE A 23 -0.26 1.69 -4.88
C ILE A 23 -0.06 0.31 -4.27
N ASN A 24 0.71 0.25 -3.19
CA ASN A 24 0.91 -0.97 -2.43
C ASN A 24 0.92 -0.63 -0.94
N GLN A 25 0.32 -1.47 -0.13
CA GLN A 25 0.19 -1.24 1.31
C GLN A 25 1.55 -1.14 2.01
N ARG A 26 2.53 -1.94 1.58
CA ARG A 26 3.89 -1.96 2.12
C ARG A 26 4.90 -2.01 0.98
N TYR A 27 5.96 -1.26 1.10
CA TYR A 27 7.02 -1.22 0.10
C TYR A 27 8.38 -0.91 0.74
N GLY A 28 9.41 -1.67 0.40
CA GLY A 28 10.78 -1.46 0.89
C GLY A 28 11.67 -2.67 0.63
N LEU A 29 12.97 -2.50 0.83
CA LEU A 29 13.96 -3.57 0.64
C LEU A 29 13.81 -4.68 1.69
N GLU A 30 13.36 -4.32 2.88
CA GLU A 30 13.22 -5.21 4.04
C GLU A 30 11.79 -5.76 4.19
N VAL A 31 10.86 -5.32 3.34
CA VAL A 31 9.46 -5.76 3.39
C VAL A 31 9.35 -7.16 2.79
N ASN A 32 8.88 -8.11 3.60
CA ASN A 32 8.62 -9.48 3.18
C ASN A 32 7.18 -9.63 2.70
N GLY A 33 7.02 -10.38 1.62
CA GLY A 33 5.72 -10.71 1.03
C GLY A 33 5.83 -10.90 -0.47
N GLY A 34 5.04 -11.81 -1.02
CA GLY A 34 5.09 -12.13 -2.46
C GLY A 34 4.62 -10.95 -3.32
N SER A 35 3.52 -10.30 -2.92
CA SER A 35 2.97 -9.14 -3.62
C SER A 35 3.89 -7.93 -3.55
N GLU A 36 4.50 -7.70 -2.40
CA GLU A 36 5.42 -6.59 -2.16
C GLU A 36 6.72 -6.77 -2.97
N LEU A 37 7.29 -7.97 -2.96
CA LEU A 37 8.44 -8.29 -3.78
C LEU A 37 8.14 -8.14 -5.27
N TYR A 38 7.00 -8.63 -5.72
CA TYR A 38 6.58 -8.54 -7.12
C TYR A 38 6.37 -7.09 -7.54
N SER A 39 5.66 -6.29 -6.75
CA SER A 39 5.46 -4.86 -6.99
C SER A 39 6.79 -4.10 -7.08
N ARG A 40 7.73 -4.42 -6.20
CA ARG A 40 9.06 -3.80 -6.19
C ARG A 40 9.83 -4.14 -7.46
N GLN A 41 9.88 -5.40 -7.86
CA GLN A 41 10.56 -5.83 -9.08
C GLN A 41 9.97 -5.18 -10.34
N ILE A 42 8.64 -5.05 -10.41
CA ILE A 42 7.97 -4.36 -11.51
C ILE A 42 8.33 -2.87 -11.50
N ALA A 43 8.18 -2.20 -10.36
CA ALA A 43 8.48 -0.78 -10.21
C ALA A 43 9.92 -0.47 -10.67
N GLU A 44 10.89 -1.22 -10.18
CA GLU A 44 12.30 -1.06 -10.51
C GLU A 44 12.56 -1.25 -12.03
N ARG A 45 11.95 -2.24 -12.67
CA ARG A 45 12.09 -2.47 -14.11
C ARG A 45 11.44 -1.38 -14.96
N LEU A 46 10.32 -0.85 -14.50
CA LEU A 46 9.60 0.22 -15.22
C LEU A 46 10.36 1.54 -15.21
N THR A 47 11.25 1.79 -14.26
CA THR A 47 12.08 3.03 -14.23
C THR A 47 12.96 3.20 -15.46
N ALA A 48 13.24 2.13 -16.21
CA ALA A 48 14.01 2.21 -17.46
C ALA A 48 13.30 3.02 -18.56
N LYS A 49 11.95 3.14 -18.49
CA LYS A 49 11.13 3.79 -19.52
C LYS A 49 10.14 4.82 -19.00
N TYR A 50 9.88 4.80 -17.70
CA TYR A 50 8.82 5.58 -17.07
C TYR A 50 9.33 6.25 -15.80
N GLU A 51 8.70 7.38 -15.44
CA GLU A 51 8.80 7.93 -14.10
C GLU A 51 7.87 7.11 -13.19
N VAL A 52 8.43 6.39 -12.22
CA VAL A 52 7.66 5.50 -11.35
C VAL A 52 7.59 6.08 -9.95
N GLU A 53 6.38 6.19 -9.43
CA GLU A 53 6.10 6.57 -8.05
C GLU A 53 5.29 5.46 -7.37
N VAL A 54 5.73 5.04 -6.18
CA VAL A 54 5.00 4.11 -5.33
C VAL A 54 4.38 4.88 -4.17
N LEU A 55 3.07 4.70 -3.97
CA LEU A 55 2.33 5.22 -2.84
C LEU A 55 2.15 4.08 -1.85
N THR A 56 2.64 4.24 -0.63
CA THR A 56 2.67 3.16 0.36
C THR A 56 2.54 3.69 1.79
N SER A 57 2.33 2.80 2.74
CA SER A 57 2.33 3.15 4.16
C SER A 57 3.75 3.21 4.74
N CYS A 58 3.85 3.72 5.97
CA CYS A 58 5.08 3.65 6.77
C CYS A 58 5.27 2.30 7.45
N ALA A 59 4.35 1.35 7.30
CA ALA A 59 4.42 0.05 7.95
C ALA A 59 5.40 -0.91 7.25
N ILE A 60 6.08 -1.73 8.06
CA ILE A 60 6.90 -2.85 7.57
C ILE A 60 6.16 -4.18 7.71
N GLU A 61 5.31 -4.31 8.73
CA GLU A 61 4.55 -5.52 9.02
C GLU A 61 3.06 -5.35 8.77
N TYR A 62 2.40 -6.44 8.38
CA TYR A 62 0.96 -6.46 8.10
C TYR A 62 0.10 -6.82 9.34
N VAL A 63 0.73 -7.18 10.45
CA VAL A 63 0.01 -7.64 11.64
C VAL A 63 -0.59 -6.44 12.38
N ASN A 64 0.25 -5.52 12.81
CA ASN A 64 -0.17 -4.35 13.58
C ASN A 64 -0.16 -3.03 12.81
N TRP A 65 0.46 -2.98 11.62
CA TRP A 65 0.59 -1.77 10.81
C TRP A 65 1.32 -0.62 11.52
N ALA A 66 2.22 -0.93 12.43
CA ALA A 66 3.03 0.07 13.12
C ALA A 66 3.87 0.87 12.13
N ASN A 67 3.95 2.18 12.34
CA ASN A 67 4.79 3.06 11.55
C ASN A 67 6.27 2.79 11.83
N HIS A 68 6.94 2.13 10.91
CA HIS A 68 8.37 1.80 10.98
C HIS A 68 9.22 2.80 10.20
N TYR A 69 8.81 3.10 8.97
CA TYR A 69 9.48 4.08 8.12
C TYR A 69 9.02 5.50 8.43
N ASN A 70 9.87 6.47 8.12
CA ASN A 70 9.48 7.88 8.20
C ASN A 70 8.49 8.24 7.08
N GLU A 71 7.53 9.09 7.40
CA GLU A 71 6.66 9.71 6.42
C GLU A 71 7.46 10.62 5.49
N GLY A 72 7.07 10.68 4.23
CA GLY A 72 7.68 11.56 3.24
C GLY A 72 7.99 10.86 1.92
N VAL A 73 8.97 11.40 1.23
CA VAL A 73 9.36 10.92 -0.09
C VAL A 73 10.85 10.54 -0.07
N GLU A 74 11.13 9.34 -0.55
CA GLU A 74 12.51 8.83 -0.71
C GLU A 74 12.67 8.17 -2.09
N LYS A 75 13.91 7.83 -2.45
CA LYS A 75 14.18 7.02 -3.64
C LYS A 75 14.78 5.68 -3.26
N ILE A 76 14.19 4.60 -3.79
CA ILE A 76 14.68 3.24 -3.63
C ILE A 76 14.88 2.65 -5.03
N ASN A 77 16.13 2.34 -5.41
CA ASN A 77 16.50 1.76 -6.71
C ASN A 77 15.88 2.51 -7.91
N GLY A 78 15.89 3.84 -7.87
CA GLY A 78 15.35 4.68 -8.93
C GLY A 78 13.84 4.95 -8.87
N VAL A 79 13.12 4.25 -8.01
CA VAL A 79 11.68 4.42 -7.78
C VAL A 79 11.47 5.53 -6.75
N THR A 80 10.57 6.46 -7.04
CA THR A 80 10.12 7.45 -6.06
C THR A 80 9.10 6.79 -5.14
N VAL A 81 9.38 6.74 -3.84
CA VAL A 81 8.51 6.11 -2.84
C VAL A 81 7.95 7.19 -1.93
N ARG A 82 6.64 7.33 -1.91
CA ARG A 82 5.92 8.25 -1.04
C ARG A 82 5.19 7.48 0.05
N ARG A 83 5.56 7.75 1.30
CA ARG A 83 5.05 7.06 2.48
C ARG A 83 4.07 7.92 3.26
N PHE A 84 2.98 7.30 3.65
CA PHE A 84 1.95 7.89 4.49
C PHE A 84 1.88 7.13 5.81
N LYS A 85 1.73 7.87 6.91
CA LYS A 85 1.52 7.25 8.22
C LYS A 85 0.19 6.50 8.25
N THR A 86 0.20 5.35 8.88
CA THR A 86 -1.03 4.69 9.30
C THR A 86 -1.66 5.52 10.43
N HIS A 87 -2.98 5.56 10.45
CA HIS A 87 -3.73 6.39 11.40
C HIS A 87 -3.54 5.91 12.83
N HIS A 88 -3.58 4.59 13.02
CA HIS A 88 -3.33 3.92 14.29
C HIS A 88 -2.76 2.51 14.05
N GLU A 89 -2.22 1.90 15.07
CA GLU A 89 -1.81 0.51 15.03
C GLU A 89 -3.03 -0.41 15.16
N ARG A 90 -3.02 -1.49 14.38
CA ARG A 90 -4.06 -2.51 14.46
C ARG A 90 -3.89 -3.36 15.71
N VAL A 91 -4.96 -3.55 16.46
CA VAL A 91 -5.02 -4.57 17.50
C VAL A 91 -5.50 -5.88 16.88
N GLN A 92 -4.56 -6.76 16.55
CA GLN A 92 -4.83 -7.98 15.76
C GLN A 92 -5.95 -8.84 16.32
N ARG A 93 -6.07 -8.95 17.65
CA ARG A 93 -7.13 -9.76 18.28
C ARG A 93 -8.53 -9.20 17.98
N ILE A 94 -8.68 -7.88 18.05
CA ILE A 94 -9.96 -7.20 17.76
C ILE A 94 -10.27 -7.33 16.28
N PHE A 95 -9.31 -7.01 15.43
CA PHE A 95 -9.47 -7.10 13.98
C PHE A 95 -9.84 -8.53 13.53
N SER A 96 -9.17 -9.56 14.04
CA SER A 96 -9.46 -10.96 13.67
C SER A 96 -10.85 -11.40 14.12
N ALA A 97 -11.35 -10.90 15.25
CA ALA A 97 -12.70 -11.20 15.70
C ALA A 97 -13.75 -10.58 14.75
N LEU A 98 -13.60 -9.31 14.40
CA LEU A 98 -14.46 -8.60 13.46
C LEU A 98 -14.41 -9.21 12.05
N ASP A 99 -13.21 -9.54 11.57
CA ASP A 99 -13.00 -10.18 10.27
C ASP A 99 -13.72 -11.53 10.18
N SER A 100 -13.65 -12.34 11.25
CA SER A 100 -14.36 -13.61 11.33
C SER A 100 -15.86 -13.43 11.38
N GLU A 101 -16.36 -12.38 11.97
CA GLU A 101 -17.77 -12.06 12.01
C GLU A 101 -18.29 -11.56 10.65
N MET A 102 -17.54 -10.68 9.99
CA MET A 102 -17.82 -10.22 8.63
C MET A 102 -17.89 -11.39 7.64
N LEU A 103 -16.98 -12.35 7.71
CA LEU A 103 -16.97 -13.53 6.85
C LEU A 103 -18.16 -14.47 7.10
N ARG A 104 -18.65 -14.54 8.33
CA ARG A 104 -19.82 -15.37 8.69
C ARG A 104 -21.15 -14.70 8.34
N ASN A 105 -21.18 -13.38 8.28
CA ASN A 105 -22.36 -12.59 7.98
C ASN A 105 -22.11 -11.68 6.76
N PRO A 106 -22.24 -12.19 5.53
CA PRO A 106 -22.00 -11.42 4.31
C PRO A 106 -22.93 -10.23 4.13
N GLU A 107 -24.06 -10.23 4.83
CA GLU A 107 -25.03 -9.13 4.85
C GLU A 107 -24.91 -8.30 6.15
N ALA A 108 -23.69 -8.24 6.71
CA ALA A 108 -23.41 -7.45 7.89
C ALA A 108 -23.91 -6.02 7.73
N ASP A 109 -24.45 -5.48 8.80
CA ASP A 109 -24.94 -4.12 8.81
C ASP A 109 -23.79 -3.11 8.65
N LYS A 110 -24.18 -1.87 8.43
CA LYS A 110 -23.20 -0.78 8.21
C LYS A 110 -22.33 -0.55 9.45
N GLU A 111 -22.87 -0.73 10.65
CA GLU A 111 -22.16 -0.50 11.90
C GLU A 111 -20.98 -1.46 12.05
N LEU A 112 -21.20 -2.77 11.81
CA LEU A 112 -20.12 -3.77 11.84
C LEU A 112 -19.07 -3.51 10.75
N SER A 113 -19.50 -3.08 9.57
CA SER A 113 -18.61 -2.74 8.47
C SER A 113 -17.75 -1.52 8.78
N ASP A 114 -18.35 -0.49 9.38
CA ASP A 114 -17.65 0.74 9.77
C ASP A 114 -16.61 0.43 10.88
N GLU A 115 -16.96 -0.38 11.86
CA GLU A 115 -16.05 -0.82 12.92
C GLU A 115 -14.90 -1.66 12.37
N TRP A 116 -15.17 -2.58 11.45
CA TRP A 116 -14.12 -3.36 10.78
C TRP A 116 -13.14 -2.47 10.02
N ILE A 117 -13.64 -1.49 9.27
CA ILE A 117 -12.81 -0.52 8.54
C ILE A 117 -11.94 0.29 9.52
N GLU A 118 -12.53 0.76 10.63
CA GLU A 118 -11.80 1.53 11.63
C GLU A 118 -10.66 0.71 12.25
N GLN A 119 -10.88 -0.58 12.51
CA GLN A 119 -9.85 -1.47 13.09
C GLN A 119 -8.81 -1.96 12.07
N MET A 120 -9.02 -1.69 10.79
CA MET A 120 -8.09 -2.10 9.74
C MET A 120 -6.73 -1.39 9.83
N GLY A 121 -6.67 -0.18 10.34
CA GLY A 121 -5.46 0.64 10.51
C GLY A 121 -5.32 1.71 9.41
#